data_d3580f41bb06cef994d458c0221a4dec
#
_entry.id   d3580f41bb06cef994d458c0221a4dec
#
_cell.length_a   1.000
_cell.length_b   1.000
_cell.length_c   1.000
_cell.angle_alpha   90.00
_cell.angle_beta   90.00
_cell.angle_gamma   90.00
#
_symmetry.space_group_name_H-M   'P 1'
#
loop_
_entity.id
_entity.type
_entity.pdbx_description
1 polymer ?
#
loop_
_entity_poly.entity_id
_entity_poly.type
_entity_poly.pdbx_seq_one_letter_code
_entity_poly.pdbx_strand_id
1 'polypeptide(L)'
;STLSSSSAASDVYKRQVNDADLIILCAPVGSNAEIMRNIQGHLKKGTIITDVGSEKKAVIDQIDKYLPDGVSFIPGHPIAGTEFSGPESGFAELFYKKCCLLTPYTDTDKVHLDKVVFFWEELGMFVDIMSPEMHDLVLATISHLPHLVAFNLVDTASKLENKKNYEVTKYAAGGFLDYTRVASSDPIMWRDVFLNNKDAVIEILDSFIDGLADLKDSIKMENGNKLESLFTETRNKRNKILDSIKKLESE
;
A
#
# COMPACT_ATOMS: atom_id res chain seq x y z
N SER A 1 -17.39 6.88 -17.06
CA SER A 1 -18.84 7.09 -16.87
C SER A 1 -19.04 7.94 -15.63
N THR A 2 -19.52 9.15 -15.81
CA THR A 2 -19.92 10.04 -14.74
C THR A 2 -21.09 9.40 -13.99
N LEU A 3 -20.87 8.94 -12.78
CA LEU A 3 -21.94 8.61 -11.86
C LEU A 3 -22.68 9.91 -11.54
N SER A 4 -23.86 10.09 -12.14
CA SER A 4 -24.80 11.10 -11.69
C SER A 4 -25.20 10.72 -10.26
N SER A 5 -24.71 11.47 -9.25
CA SER A 5 -25.20 11.38 -7.90
C SER A 5 -26.65 11.83 -7.88
N SER A 6 -27.60 10.88 -7.97
CA SER A 6 -28.98 11.21 -7.68
C SER A 6 -29.07 11.58 -6.20
N SER A 7 -29.83 12.62 -5.87
CA SER A 7 -30.07 13.03 -4.47
C SER A 7 -30.55 11.85 -3.61
N ALA A 8 -31.28 10.91 -4.18
CA ALA A 8 -31.74 9.68 -3.53
C ALA A 8 -30.58 8.73 -3.10
N ALA A 9 -29.53 8.58 -3.92
CA ALA A 9 -28.36 7.78 -3.53
C ALA A 9 -27.60 8.43 -2.37
N SER A 10 -27.43 9.75 -2.39
CA SER A 10 -26.83 10.51 -1.30
C SER A 10 -27.60 10.36 0.01
N ASP A 11 -28.94 10.36 -0.03
CA ASP A 11 -29.77 10.19 1.16
C ASP A 11 -29.72 8.76 1.73
N VAL A 12 -29.51 7.76 0.89
CA VAL A 12 -29.35 6.35 1.33
C VAL A 12 -28.04 6.19 2.13
N TYR A 13 -26.92 6.72 1.64
CA TYR A 13 -25.65 6.66 2.37
C TYR A 13 -25.74 7.38 3.73
N LYS A 14 -26.35 8.55 3.78
CA LYS A 14 -26.53 9.30 5.03
C LYS A 14 -27.35 8.55 6.08
N ARG A 15 -28.38 7.80 5.64
CA ARG A 15 -29.17 6.95 6.55
C ARG A 15 -28.41 5.73 7.05
N GLN A 16 -27.58 5.13 6.18
CA GLN A 16 -26.80 3.95 6.55
C GLN A 16 -25.76 4.21 7.63
N VAL A 17 -25.14 5.40 7.64
CA VAL A 17 -24.11 5.75 8.63
C VAL A 17 -24.66 6.21 9.98
N ASN A 18 -25.95 6.61 10.06
CA ASN A 18 -26.55 7.14 11.29
C ASN A 18 -26.51 6.16 12.47
N ASP A 19 -26.73 4.89 12.18
CA ASP A 19 -26.82 3.84 13.21
C ASP A 19 -25.60 2.91 13.21
N ALA A 20 -24.61 3.16 12.34
CA ALA A 20 -23.42 2.33 12.23
C ALA A 20 -22.51 2.46 13.46
N ASP A 21 -22.08 1.34 14.01
CA ASP A 21 -21.06 1.29 15.07
C ASP A 21 -19.65 1.28 14.50
N LEU A 22 -19.46 0.67 13.32
CA LEU A 22 -18.20 0.60 12.58
C LEU A 22 -18.44 0.96 11.12
N ILE A 23 -17.61 1.85 10.58
CA ILE A 23 -17.61 2.26 9.18
C ILE A 23 -16.24 1.96 8.60
N ILE A 24 -16.20 1.25 7.47
CA ILE A 24 -14.96 0.93 6.76
C ILE A 24 -14.94 1.71 5.44
N LEU A 25 -13.95 2.56 5.27
CA LEU A 25 -13.76 3.35 4.06
C LEU A 25 -12.95 2.52 3.05
N CYS A 26 -13.63 1.99 2.03
CA CYS A 26 -13.06 1.16 0.97
C CYS A 26 -12.98 1.90 -0.38
N ALA A 27 -13.03 3.22 -0.36
CA ALA A 27 -12.93 4.06 -1.55
C ALA A 27 -11.45 4.41 -1.86
N PRO A 28 -11.14 4.85 -3.09
CA PRO A 28 -9.81 5.39 -3.39
C PRO A 28 -9.43 6.50 -2.40
N VAL A 29 -8.16 6.52 -1.97
CA VAL A 29 -7.66 7.43 -0.92
C VAL A 29 -8.03 8.89 -1.19
N GLY A 30 -7.93 9.36 -2.43
CA GLY A 30 -8.31 10.72 -2.81
C GLY A 30 -9.79 11.10 -2.60
N SER A 31 -10.68 10.12 -2.33
CA SER A 31 -12.11 10.35 -2.10
C SER A 31 -12.48 10.50 -0.62
N ASN A 32 -11.57 10.17 0.31
CA ASN A 32 -11.89 10.12 1.74
C ASN A 32 -12.36 11.46 2.31
N ALA A 33 -11.73 12.57 1.92
CA ALA A 33 -12.13 13.91 2.35
C ALA A 33 -13.57 14.26 1.92
N GLU A 34 -13.96 13.89 0.70
CA GLU A 34 -15.32 14.13 0.20
C GLU A 34 -16.34 13.23 0.91
N ILE A 35 -16.03 11.97 1.09
CA ILE A 35 -16.88 11.03 1.83
C ILE A 35 -17.11 11.53 3.24
N MET A 36 -16.04 11.86 3.98
CA MET A 36 -16.13 12.36 5.35
C MET A 36 -16.94 13.64 5.46
N ARG A 37 -16.73 14.60 4.55
CA ARG A 37 -17.51 15.83 4.49
C ARG A 37 -19.01 15.56 4.34
N ASN A 38 -19.38 14.53 3.57
CA ASN A 38 -20.78 14.20 3.32
C ASN A 38 -21.44 13.44 4.49
N ILE A 39 -20.67 12.67 5.28
CA ILE A 39 -21.23 11.82 6.35
C ILE A 39 -21.04 12.39 7.76
N GLN A 40 -20.11 13.34 7.99
CA GLN A 40 -19.74 13.82 9.33
C GLN A 40 -20.93 14.26 10.20
N GLY A 41 -21.92 14.92 9.60
CA GLY A 41 -23.13 15.40 10.31
C GLY A 41 -24.17 14.30 10.62
N HIS A 42 -23.89 13.07 10.22
CA HIS A 42 -24.77 11.91 10.38
C HIS A 42 -24.17 10.82 11.27
N LEU A 43 -22.95 11.02 11.76
CA LEU A 43 -22.27 10.06 12.62
C LEU A 43 -22.74 10.21 14.06
N LYS A 44 -23.08 9.10 14.72
CA LYS A 44 -23.39 9.09 16.14
C LYS A 44 -22.12 9.07 16.99
N LYS A 45 -22.19 9.53 18.22
CA LYS A 45 -21.10 9.39 19.19
C LYS A 45 -20.80 7.92 19.45
N GLY A 46 -19.52 7.57 19.50
CA GLY A 46 -19.04 6.22 19.67
C GLY A 46 -18.88 5.43 18.37
N THR A 47 -19.23 6.01 17.20
CA THR A 47 -18.91 5.40 15.90
C THR A 47 -17.41 5.29 15.74
N ILE A 48 -16.97 4.16 15.22
CA ILE A 48 -15.58 3.90 14.85
C ILE A 48 -15.49 3.93 13.32
N ILE A 49 -14.50 4.65 12.81
CA ILE A 49 -14.16 4.65 11.38
C ILE A 49 -12.81 3.98 11.22
N THR A 50 -12.66 3.14 10.23
CA THR A 50 -11.38 2.60 9.76
C THR A 50 -11.33 2.69 8.24
N ASP A 51 -10.15 2.53 7.65
CA ASP A 51 -9.96 2.53 6.21
C ASP A 51 -9.10 1.34 5.77
N VAL A 52 -8.95 1.18 4.46
CA VAL A 52 -8.14 0.14 3.84
C VAL A 52 -7.08 0.71 2.87
N GLY A 53 -6.83 2.00 2.96
CA GLY A 53 -5.91 2.72 2.05
C GLY A 53 -4.47 2.28 2.21
N SER A 54 -3.68 2.45 1.15
CA SER A 54 -2.28 2.04 1.10
C SER A 54 -1.33 3.05 1.74
N GLU A 55 -1.76 4.29 2.01
CA GLU A 55 -0.99 5.36 2.63
C GLU A 55 -1.71 5.85 3.89
N LYS A 56 -1.00 6.00 5.00
CA LYS A 56 -1.66 6.36 6.26
C LYS A 56 -1.63 7.85 6.56
N LYS A 57 -0.51 8.53 6.38
CA LYS A 57 -0.44 9.99 6.64
C LYS A 57 -1.43 10.78 5.79
N ALA A 58 -1.47 10.50 4.48
CA ALA A 58 -2.38 11.18 3.57
C ALA A 58 -3.86 10.92 3.91
N VAL A 59 -4.20 9.71 4.33
CA VAL A 59 -5.57 9.37 4.76
C VAL A 59 -5.93 10.09 6.05
N ILE A 60 -5.04 10.10 7.04
CA ILE A 60 -5.22 10.82 8.31
C ILE A 60 -5.46 12.31 8.05
N ASP A 61 -4.60 12.94 7.26
CA ASP A 61 -4.72 14.37 6.91
C ASP A 61 -6.05 14.74 6.23
N GLN A 62 -6.63 13.79 5.50
CA GLN A 62 -7.93 13.99 4.83
C GLN A 62 -9.11 13.82 5.78
N ILE A 63 -9.06 12.83 6.67
CA ILE A 63 -10.16 12.45 7.55
C ILE A 63 -10.26 13.39 8.73
N ASP A 64 -9.15 13.75 9.37
CA ASP A 64 -9.11 14.60 10.57
C ASP A 64 -9.84 15.93 10.41
N LYS A 65 -9.81 16.50 9.21
CA LYS A 65 -10.51 17.77 8.90
C LYS A 65 -12.02 17.70 9.09
N TYR A 66 -12.58 16.51 9.09
CA TYR A 66 -14.02 16.26 9.09
C TYR A 66 -14.46 15.28 10.18
N LEU A 67 -13.53 14.87 11.07
CA LEU A 67 -13.82 13.92 12.13
C LEU A 67 -14.57 14.62 13.27
N PRO A 68 -15.84 14.24 13.57
CA PRO A 68 -16.60 14.88 14.62
C PRO A 68 -16.16 14.44 16.03
N ASP A 69 -16.42 15.29 17.02
CA ASP A 69 -16.20 14.95 18.43
C ASP A 69 -16.96 13.70 18.84
N GLY A 70 -16.25 12.78 19.48
CA GLY A 70 -16.81 11.51 19.96
C GLY A 70 -16.91 10.40 18.90
N VAL A 71 -16.35 10.61 17.71
CA VAL A 71 -16.11 9.58 16.69
C VAL A 71 -14.61 9.26 16.70
N SER A 72 -14.27 7.97 16.64
CA SER A 72 -12.88 7.51 16.58
C SER A 72 -12.50 7.15 15.15
N PHE A 73 -11.33 7.59 14.71
CA PHE A 73 -10.73 7.09 13.48
C PHE A 73 -9.53 6.21 13.84
N ILE A 74 -9.50 4.99 13.32
CA ILE A 74 -8.41 4.03 13.50
C ILE A 74 -7.93 3.64 12.10
N PRO A 75 -6.88 4.28 11.59
CA PRO A 75 -6.40 4.03 10.26
C PRO A 75 -5.91 2.60 10.11
N GLY A 76 -6.32 1.92 9.02
CA GLY A 76 -5.96 0.55 8.74
C GLY A 76 -5.47 0.35 7.30
N HIS A 77 -4.69 -0.71 7.11
CA HIS A 77 -4.24 -1.16 5.82
C HIS A 77 -4.10 -2.69 5.80
N PRO A 78 -5.10 -3.43 5.33
CA PRO A 78 -4.95 -4.85 5.09
C PRO A 78 -3.96 -5.07 3.94
N ILE A 79 -2.86 -5.77 4.22
CA ILE A 79 -1.84 -6.12 3.23
C ILE A 79 -2.34 -7.33 2.42
N ALA A 80 -3.39 -7.07 1.68
CA ALA A 80 -4.07 -8.05 0.85
C ALA A 80 -4.55 -7.39 -0.44
N GLY A 81 -4.66 -8.15 -1.51
CA GLY A 81 -5.09 -7.65 -2.80
C GLY A 81 -4.47 -8.43 -3.95
N THR A 82 -4.96 -8.14 -5.12
CA THR A 82 -4.46 -8.65 -6.40
C THR A 82 -4.17 -7.45 -7.32
N GLU A 83 -3.57 -7.71 -8.47
CA GLU A 83 -3.38 -6.70 -9.52
C GLU A 83 -4.70 -6.29 -10.21
N PHE A 84 -5.81 -6.94 -9.89
CA PHE A 84 -7.13 -6.65 -10.45
C PHE A 84 -7.90 -5.68 -9.58
N SER A 85 -8.76 -4.86 -10.18
CA SER A 85 -9.57 -3.85 -9.52
C SER A 85 -11.05 -4.21 -9.54
N GLY A 86 -11.80 -3.66 -8.58
CA GLY A 86 -13.25 -3.76 -8.50
C GLY A 86 -13.76 -4.90 -7.61
N PRO A 87 -15.04 -4.85 -7.22
CA PRO A 87 -15.63 -5.80 -6.26
C PRO A 87 -15.67 -7.25 -6.78
N GLU A 88 -15.65 -7.43 -8.09
CA GLU A 88 -15.65 -8.75 -8.74
C GLU A 88 -14.31 -9.50 -8.57
N SER A 89 -13.25 -8.78 -8.18
CA SER A 89 -11.95 -9.37 -7.89
C SER A 89 -11.82 -9.87 -6.45
N GLY A 90 -12.86 -9.68 -5.63
CA GLY A 90 -12.91 -10.17 -4.25
C GLY A 90 -13.21 -11.67 -4.18
N PHE A 91 -12.61 -12.34 -3.20
CA PHE A 91 -12.88 -13.76 -2.88
C PHE A 91 -12.81 -13.97 -1.36
N ALA A 92 -13.41 -15.04 -0.87
CA ALA A 92 -13.61 -15.23 0.57
C ALA A 92 -12.30 -15.31 1.38
N GLU A 93 -11.26 -15.88 0.79
CA GLU A 93 -9.96 -16.10 1.46
C GLU A 93 -9.00 -14.92 1.32
N LEU A 94 -9.42 -13.78 0.73
CA LEU A 94 -8.56 -12.63 0.43
C LEU A 94 -7.73 -12.19 1.65
N PHE A 95 -8.34 -12.20 2.82
CA PHE A 95 -7.74 -11.74 4.08
C PHE A 95 -7.09 -12.85 4.91
N TYR A 96 -7.40 -14.11 4.61
CA TYR A 96 -6.96 -15.22 5.42
C TYR A 96 -5.44 -15.34 5.48
N LYS A 97 -4.88 -15.40 6.69
CA LYS A 97 -3.44 -15.43 6.98
C LYS A 97 -2.66 -14.24 6.36
N LYS A 98 -3.30 -13.09 6.20
CA LYS A 98 -2.65 -11.84 5.79
C LYS A 98 -2.49 -10.90 6.98
N CYS A 99 -1.61 -9.91 6.86
CA CYS A 99 -1.41 -8.87 7.86
C CYS A 99 -2.36 -7.70 7.63
N CYS A 100 -2.95 -7.17 8.69
CA CYS A 100 -3.53 -5.84 8.71
C CYS A 100 -2.67 -4.92 9.56
N LEU A 101 -2.18 -3.83 8.98
CA LEU A 101 -1.42 -2.80 9.70
C LEU A 101 -2.41 -1.74 10.20
N LEU A 102 -2.41 -1.49 11.52
CA LEU A 102 -3.16 -0.40 12.12
C LEU A 102 -2.20 0.69 12.59
N THR A 103 -2.61 1.94 12.38
CA THR A 103 -1.81 3.10 12.81
C THR A 103 -2.63 4.04 13.70
N PRO A 104 -3.03 3.60 14.90
CA PRO A 104 -3.84 4.39 15.81
C PRO A 104 -3.09 5.65 16.28
N TYR A 105 -3.84 6.69 16.66
CA TYR A 105 -3.29 7.84 17.39
C TYR A 105 -2.82 7.42 18.78
N THR A 106 -1.93 8.21 19.35
CA THR A 106 -1.39 7.94 20.71
C THR A 106 -2.46 7.99 21.79
N ASP A 107 -3.54 8.73 21.57
CA ASP A 107 -4.68 8.92 22.46
C ASP A 107 -5.93 8.12 22.02
N THR A 108 -5.79 7.20 21.06
CA THR A 108 -6.88 6.33 20.62
C THR A 108 -7.48 5.56 21.79
N ASP A 109 -8.81 5.60 21.92
CA ASP A 109 -9.53 4.79 22.92
C ASP A 109 -9.22 3.30 22.71
N LYS A 110 -8.70 2.67 23.76
CA LYS A 110 -8.31 1.26 23.70
C LYS A 110 -9.48 0.34 23.37
N VAL A 111 -10.69 0.62 23.87
CA VAL A 111 -11.88 -0.19 23.59
C VAL A 111 -12.23 -0.14 22.10
N HIS A 112 -12.08 1.03 21.48
CA HIS A 112 -12.30 1.19 20.04
C HIS A 112 -11.22 0.49 19.23
N LEU A 113 -9.96 0.60 19.64
CA LEU A 113 -8.86 -0.11 18.98
C LEU A 113 -9.04 -1.62 19.06
N ASP A 114 -9.35 -2.15 20.24
CA ASP A 114 -9.57 -3.59 20.45
C ASP A 114 -10.73 -4.12 19.56
N LYS A 115 -11.77 -3.32 19.30
CA LYS A 115 -12.86 -3.69 18.38
C LYS A 115 -12.39 -3.77 16.92
N VAL A 116 -11.52 -2.87 16.47
CA VAL A 116 -11.00 -2.91 15.11
C VAL A 116 -10.01 -4.07 14.95
N VAL A 117 -9.17 -4.31 15.96
CA VAL A 117 -8.29 -5.48 15.99
C VAL A 117 -9.12 -6.76 15.87
N PHE A 118 -10.11 -6.93 16.75
CA PHE A 118 -11.01 -8.09 16.73
C PHE A 118 -11.70 -8.28 15.39
N PHE A 119 -12.16 -7.18 14.76
CA PHE A 119 -12.78 -7.23 13.44
C PHE A 119 -11.85 -7.85 12.38
N TRP A 120 -10.59 -7.44 12.33
CA TRP A 120 -9.64 -7.96 11.35
C TRP A 120 -9.20 -9.40 11.67
N GLU A 121 -9.07 -9.74 12.97
CA GLU A 121 -8.77 -11.11 13.41
C GLU A 121 -9.88 -12.09 13.06
N GLU A 122 -11.15 -11.70 13.20
CA GLU A 122 -12.31 -12.51 12.79
C GLU A 122 -12.35 -12.76 11.26
N LEU A 123 -11.74 -11.89 10.47
CA LEU A 123 -11.54 -12.12 9.04
C LEU A 123 -10.32 -13.01 8.72
N GLY A 124 -9.64 -13.53 9.74
CA GLY A 124 -8.50 -14.42 9.61
C GLY A 124 -7.17 -13.72 9.37
N MET A 125 -7.10 -12.40 9.61
CA MET A 125 -5.85 -11.64 9.55
C MET A 125 -5.11 -11.68 10.88
N PHE A 126 -3.80 -11.47 10.84
CA PHE A 126 -3.06 -11.04 12.03
C PHE A 126 -2.88 -9.52 11.97
N VAL A 127 -2.96 -8.88 13.13
CA VAL A 127 -2.89 -7.42 13.23
C VAL A 127 -1.55 -7.00 13.82
N ASP A 128 -0.90 -6.04 13.18
CA ASP A 128 0.29 -5.37 13.71
C ASP A 128 0.03 -3.86 13.82
N ILE A 129 0.68 -3.21 14.79
CA ILE A 129 0.45 -1.80 15.12
C ILE A 129 1.76 -1.03 15.01
N MET A 130 1.73 0.08 14.27
CA MET A 130 2.88 0.96 14.13
C MET A 130 2.45 2.42 13.98
N SER A 131 3.40 3.36 13.96
CA SER A 131 3.09 4.75 13.64
C SER A 131 2.77 4.93 12.16
N PRO A 132 1.99 5.96 11.77
CA PRO A 132 1.73 6.29 10.36
C PRO A 132 3.02 6.52 9.56
N GLU A 133 4.02 7.18 10.16
CA GLU A 133 5.32 7.44 9.53
C GLU A 133 6.06 6.14 9.24
N MET A 134 6.09 5.23 10.22
CA MET A 134 6.75 3.93 10.04
C MET A 134 6.02 3.09 8.98
N HIS A 135 4.68 3.09 9.00
CA HIS A 135 3.87 2.43 7.98
C HIS A 135 4.25 2.91 6.58
N ASP A 136 4.23 4.23 6.36
CA ASP A 136 4.47 4.81 5.03
C ASP A 136 5.91 4.57 4.55
N LEU A 137 6.90 4.56 5.47
CA LEU A 137 8.29 4.22 5.15
C LEU A 137 8.46 2.73 4.82
N VAL A 138 7.84 1.85 5.59
CA VAL A 138 7.87 0.39 5.34
C VAL A 138 7.26 0.10 3.97
N LEU A 139 6.07 0.65 3.68
CA LEU A 139 5.39 0.42 2.40
C LEU A 139 6.16 1.07 1.23
N ALA A 140 6.79 2.23 1.43
CA ALA A 140 7.67 2.81 0.42
C ALA A 140 8.80 1.85 0.06
N THR A 141 9.35 1.13 1.05
CA THR A 141 10.49 0.21 0.85
C THR A 141 10.08 -1.10 0.19
N ILE A 142 9.03 -1.77 0.70
CA ILE A 142 8.71 -3.15 0.31
C ILE A 142 7.64 -3.27 -0.78
N SER A 143 6.92 -2.18 -1.05
CA SER A 143 5.84 -2.14 -2.05
C SER A 143 6.08 -1.07 -3.12
N HIS A 144 6.20 0.20 -2.73
CA HIS A 144 6.20 1.31 -3.69
C HIS A 144 7.48 1.32 -4.54
N LEU A 145 8.66 1.21 -3.92
CA LEU A 145 9.93 1.14 -4.67
C LEU A 145 9.97 -0.03 -5.66
N PRO A 146 9.60 -1.28 -5.30
CA PRO A 146 9.52 -2.37 -6.26
C PRO A 146 8.66 -2.08 -7.49
N HIS A 147 7.48 -1.45 -7.33
CA HIS A 147 6.64 -1.06 -8.45
C HIS A 147 7.29 0.00 -9.33
N LEU A 148 7.87 1.03 -8.71
CA LEU A 148 8.57 2.10 -9.43
C LEU A 148 9.75 1.54 -10.25
N VAL A 149 10.51 0.62 -9.67
CA VAL A 149 11.61 -0.08 -10.35
C VAL A 149 11.08 -0.92 -11.51
N ALA A 150 9.98 -1.64 -11.34
CA ALA A 150 9.36 -2.44 -12.40
C ALA A 150 8.90 -1.57 -13.58
N PHE A 151 8.20 -0.47 -13.33
CA PHE A 151 7.80 0.49 -14.38
C PHE A 151 9.03 1.05 -15.12
N ASN A 152 10.06 1.47 -14.38
CA ASN A 152 11.28 2.03 -14.98
C ASN A 152 12.08 0.98 -15.75
N LEU A 153 12.08 -0.28 -15.34
CA LEU A 153 12.78 -1.37 -16.05
C LEU A 153 12.13 -1.64 -17.42
N VAL A 154 10.80 -1.68 -17.47
CA VAL A 154 10.05 -1.82 -18.74
C VAL A 154 10.32 -0.63 -19.66
N ASP A 155 10.22 0.59 -19.15
CA ASP A 155 10.50 1.83 -19.91
C ASP A 155 11.93 1.84 -20.45
N THR A 156 12.91 1.40 -19.65
CA THR A 156 14.31 1.30 -20.06
C THR A 156 14.51 0.33 -21.23
N ALA A 157 13.87 -0.83 -21.18
CA ALA A 157 13.93 -1.81 -22.26
C ALA A 157 13.28 -1.25 -23.55
N SER A 158 12.10 -0.64 -23.43
CA SER A 158 11.38 -0.03 -24.56
C SER A 158 12.17 1.13 -25.20
N LYS A 159 12.83 1.97 -24.40
CA LYS A 159 13.70 3.05 -24.92
C LYS A 159 14.90 2.50 -25.69
N LEU A 160 15.47 1.36 -25.25
CA LEU A 160 16.56 0.71 -25.98
C LEU A 160 16.08 0.17 -27.31
N GLU A 161 14.90 -0.47 -27.38
CA GLU A 161 14.30 -0.95 -28.62
C GLU A 161 14.15 0.17 -29.65
N ASN A 162 13.54 1.27 -29.24
CA ASN A 162 13.36 2.45 -30.10
C ASN A 162 14.69 3.04 -30.58
N LYS A 163 15.70 3.13 -29.69
CA LYS A 163 17.00 3.69 -30.02
C LYS A 163 17.82 2.82 -31.00
N LYS A 164 17.68 1.49 -30.89
CA LYS A 164 18.47 0.53 -31.68
C LYS A 164 17.70 -0.06 -32.84
N ASN A 165 16.40 0.21 -32.95
CA ASN A 165 15.47 -0.41 -33.89
C ASN A 165 15.60 -1.95 -33.87
N TYR A 166 15.58 -2.51 -32.66
CA TYR A 166 15.79 -3.93 -32.42
C TYR A 166 14.90 -4.43 -31.26
N GLU A 167 14.12 -5.49 -31.50
CA GLU A 167 13.21 -6.06 -30.52
C GLU A 167 13.97 -6.75 -29.38
N VAL A 168 14.23 -6.01 -28.30
CA VAL A 168 14.94 -6.51 -27.11
C VAL A 168 14.03 -7.38 -26.26
N THR A 169 12.77 -6.99 -26.10
CA THR A 169 11.81 -7.64 -25.19
C THR A 169 11.37 -9.02 -25.67
N LYS A 170 11.56 -9.36 -26.95
CA LYS A 170 11.29 -10.73 -27.45
C LYS A 170 12.17 -11.81 -26.81
N TYR A 171 13.28 -11.41 -26.19
CA TYR A 171 14.16 -12.30 -25.44
C TYR A 171 13.88 -12.31 -23.94
N ALA A 172 12.79 -11.67 -23.50
CA ALA A 172 12.40 -11.64 -22.10
C ALA A 172 12.15 -13.08 -21.60
N ALA A 173 12.80 -13.43 -20.51
CA ALA A 173 12.66 -14.71 -19.83
C ALA A 173 12.24 -14.48 -18.38
N GLY A 174 12.09 -15.55 -17.60
CA GLY A 174 11.53 -15.53 -16.26
C GLY A 174 12.00 -14.38 -15.38
N GLY A 175 13.31 -14.12 -15.35
CA GLY A 175 13.84 -13.01 -14.52
C GLY A 175 13.24 -11.64 -14.88
N PHE A 176 13.15 -11.28 -16.17
CA PHE A 176 12.55 -10.02 -16.57
C PHE A 176 11.05 -9.99 -16.31
N LEU A 177 10.34 -11.09 -16.66
CA LEU A 177 8.89 -11.19 -16.50
C LEU A 177 8.48 -11.15 -15.03
N ASP A 178 9.19 -11.85 -14.16
CA ASP A 178 8.92 -11.86 -12.71
C ASP A 178 9.13 -10.47 -12.09
N TYR A 179 10.22 -9.79 -12.42
CA TYR A 179 10.52 -8.45 -11.91
C TYR A 179 9.58 -7.37 -12.42
N THR A 180 9.02 -7.55 -13.62
CA THR A 180 8.16 -6.55 -14.26
C THR A 180 6.66 -6.88 -14.15
N ARG A 181 6.28 -8.00 -13.55
CA ARG A 181 4.87 -8.42 -13.41
C ARG A 181 3.99 -7.30 -12.83
N VAL A 182 4.47 -6.63 -11.81
CA VAL A 182 3.73 -5.56 -11.13
C VAL A 182 3.61 -4.26 -11.95
N ALA A 183 4.36 -4.11 -13.03
CA ALA A 183 4.21 -2.97 -13.96
C ALA A 183 2.91 -3.04 -14.81
N SER A 184 2.14 -4.13 -14.69
CA SER A 184 0.81 -4.25 -15.29
C SER A 184 -0.32 -3.67 -14.41
N SER A 185 0.01 -3.17 -13.24
CA SER A 185 -0.96 -2.59 -12.29
C SER A 185 -1.55 -1.27 -12.82
N ASP A 186 -2.71 -0.87 -12.26
CA ASP A 186 -3.44 0.34 -12.67
C ASP A 186 -2.57 1.60 -12.51
N PRO A 187 -2.33 2.36 -13.59
CA PRO A 187 -1.43 3.51 -13.55
C PRO A 187 -1.98 4.70 -12.78
N ILE A 188 -3.31 4.84 -12.66
CA ILE A 188 -3.93 5.93 -11.91
C ILE A 188 -3.76 5.67 -10.42
N MET A 189 -4.05 4.44 -9.99
CA MET A 189 -3.84 4.03 -8.60
C MET A 189 -2.37 4.25 -8.17
N TRP A 190 -1.40 3.78 -8.96
CA TRP A 190 0.02 3.93 -8.61
C TRP A 190 0.52 5.37 -8.66
N ARG A 191 0.02 6.18 -9.59
CA ARG A 191 0.26 7.64 -9.55
C ARG A 191 -0.13 8.21 -8.19
N ASP A 192 -1.35 7.88 -7.73
CA ASP A 192 -1.89 8.43 -6.48
C ASP A 192 -1.13 7.89 -5.26
N VAL A 193 -0.75 6.61 -5.24
CA VAL A 193 0.13 6.01 -4.21
C VAL A 193 1.45 6.77 -4.10
N PHE A 194 2.15 7.02 -5.21
CA PHE A 194 3.43 7.73 -5.20
C PHE A 194 3.29 9.19 -4.75
N LEU A 195 2.23 9.87 -5.15
CA LEU A 195 2.02 11.27 -4.78
C LEU A 195 1.57 11.43 -3.33
N ASN A 196 0.76 10.51 -2.81
CA ASN A 196 0.29 10.54 -1.43
C ASN A 196 1.37 10.13 -0.42
N ASN A 197 2.29 9.24 -0.81
CA ASN A 197 3.44 8.85 0.02
C ASN A 197 4.77 9.44 -0.48
N LYS A 198 4.71 10.64 -1.05
CA LYS A 198 5.82 11.27 -1.76
C LYS A 198 7.12 11.31 -0.95
N ASP A 199 7.05 11.75 0.29
CA ASP A 199 8.25 12.02 1.09
C ASP A 199 9.01 10.73 1.40
N ALA A 200 8.31 9.69 1.86
CA ALA A 200 8.91 8.38 2.12
C ALA A 200 9.41 7.70 0.83
N VAL A 201 8.66 7.83 -0.27
CA VAL A 201 9.08 7.27 -1.57
C VAL A 201 10.35 7.93 -2.07
N ILE A 202 10.49 9.27 -1.95
CA ILE A 202 11.70 9.98 -2.36
C ILE A 202 12.89 9.55 -1.49
N GLU A 203 12.74 9.49 -0.18
CA GLU A 203 13.80 9.06 0.76
C GLU A 203 14.36 7.68 0.38
N ILE A 204 13.48 6.71 0.15
CA ILE A 204 13.88 5.35 -0.21
C ILE A 204 14.43 5.27 -1.63
N LEU A 205 13.88 6.05 -2.57
CA LEU A 205 14.38 6.11 -3.93
C LEU A 205 15.79 6.70 -4.01
N ASP A 206 16.07 7.76 -3.25
CA ASP A 206 17.42 8.34 -3.17
C ASP A 206 18.43 7.32 -2.67
N SER A 207 18.10 6.61 -1.58
CA SER A 207 18.93 5.52 -1.06
C SER A 207 19.17 4.40 -2.09
N PHE A 208 18.14 4.06 -2.87
CA PHE A 208 18.25 3.06 -3.94
C PHE A 208 19.12 3.54 -5.10
N ILE A 209 19.02 4.80 -5.49
CA ILE A 209 19.87 5.43 -6.53
C ILE A 209 21.32 5.42 -6.09
N ASP A 210 21.62 5.78 -4.85
CA ASP A 210 22.98 5.74 -4.31
C ASP A 210 23.56 4.32 -4.35
N GLY A 211 22.77 3.31 -3.96
CA GLY A 211 23.15 1.90 -4.07
C GLY A 211 23.46 1.47 -5.52
N LEU A 212 22.64 1.92 -6.49
CA LEU A 212 22.90 1.67 -7.90
C LEU A 212 24.16 2.40 -8.41
N ALA A 213 24.43 3.62 -7.92
CA ALA A 213 25.65 4.35 -8.26
C ALA A 213 26.90 3.61 -7.77
N ASP A 214 26.89 3.09 -6.54
CA ASP A 214 27.98 2.28 -5.98
C ASP A 214 28.23 0.99 -6.77
N LEU A 215 27.15 0.30 -7.18
CA LEU A 215 27.25 -0.88 -8.04
C LEU A 215 27.84 -0.54 -9.40
N LYS A 216 27.36 0.54 -10.03
CA LYS A 216 27.88 1.03 -11.31
C LYS A 216 29.36 1.34 -11.24
N ASP A 217 29.83 2.00 -10.18
CA ASP A 217 31.24 2.34 -10.01
C ASP A 217 32.09 1.08 -9.74
N SER A 218 31.57 0.12 -8.98
CA SER A 218 32.23 -1.18 -8.79
C SER A 218 32.40 -1.95 -10.10
N ILE A 219 31.41 -1.90 -10.99
CA ILE A 219 31.47 -2.50 -12.34
C ILE A 219 32.51 -1.77 -13.20
N LYS A 220 32.51 -0.43 -13.21
CA LYS A 220 33.49 0.37 -13.97
C LYS A 220 34.94 0.10 -13.55
N MET A 221 35.15 -0.12 -12.24
CA MET A 221 36.46 -0.41 -11.66
C MET A 221 36.82 -1.90 -11.76
N GLU A 222 35.99 -2.73 -12.37
CA GLU A 222 36.16 -4.17 -12.47
C GLU A 222 36.42 -4.84 -11.09
N ASN A 223 35.81 -4.28 -10.01
CA ASN A 223 36.01 -4.77 -8.64
C ASN A 223 35.11 -5.99 -8.36
N GLY A 224 35.51 -7.15 -8.91
CA GLY A 224 34.79 -8.40 -8.75
C GLY A 224 34.64 -8.83 -7.30
N ASN A 225 35.65 -8.64 -6.47
CA ASN A 225 35.59 -9.04 -5.04
C ASN A 225 34.53 -8.26 -4.26
N LYS A 226 34.40 -6.93 -4.52
CA LYS A 226 33.36 -6.12 -3.88
C LYS A 226 31.96 -6.55 -4.30
N LEU A 227 31.78 -6.82 -5.62
CA LEU A 227 30.51 -7.30 -6.14
C LEU A 227 30.10 -8.65 -5.56
N GLU A 228 31.03 -9.61 -5.52
CA GLU A 228 30.80 -10.95 -4.97
C GLU A 228 30.44 -10.89 -3.49
N SER A 229 31.15 -10.09 -2.69
CA SER A 229 30.87 -9.90 -1.27
C SER A 229 29.47 -9.35 -1.05
N LEU A 230 29.10 -8.28 -1.75
CA LEU A 230 27.78 -7.65 -1.65
C LEU A 230 26.66 -8.63 -2.06
N PHE A 231 26.82 -9.33 -3.17
CA PHE A 231 25.79 -10.27 -3.64
C PHE A 231 25.66 -11.48 -2.71
N THR A 232 26.75 -11.94 -2.12
CA THR A 232 26.73 -13.01 -1.12
C THR A 232 25.98 -12.58 0.14
N GLU A 233 26.29 -11.40 0.65
CA GLU A 233 25.58 -10.84 1.81
C GLU A 233 24.08 -10.67 1.54
N THR A 234 23.72 -10.08 0.41
CA THR A 234 22.34 -9.85 0.00
C THR A 234 21.57 -11.16 -0.18
N ARG A 235 22.18 -12.17 -0.79
CA ARG A 235 21.60 -13.52 -0.89
C ARG A 235 21.31 -14.12 0.49
N ASN A 236 22.23 -13.99 1.43
CA ASN A 236 22.05 -14.51 2.78
C ASN A 236 20.93 -13.77 3.53
N LYS A 237 20.81 -12.45 3.37
CA LYS A 237 19.69 -11.66 3.90
C LYS A 237 18.35 -12.12 3.32
N ARG A 238 18.28 -12.30 1.99
CA ARG A 238 17.06 -12.79 1.33
C ARG A 238 16.63 -14.17 1.86
N ASN A 239 17.57 -15.08 2.04
CA ASN A 239 17.26 -16.41 2.59
C ASN A 239 16.65 -16.31 4.00
N LYS A 240 17.21 -15.47 4.87
CA LYS A 240 16.64 -15.23 6.21
C LYS A 240 15.22 -14.65 6.15
N ILE A 241 14.93 -13.75 5.22
CA ILE A 241 13.58 -13.20 5.02
C ILE A 241 12.61 -14.33 4.64
N LEU A 242 12.98 -15.19 3.69
CA LEU A 242 12.14 -16.32 3.29
C LEU A 242 11.88 -17.30 4.44
N ASP A 243 12.89 -17.58 5.26
CA ASP A 243 12.74 -18.46 6.43
C ASP A 243 11.81 -17.86 7.48
N SER A 244 11.86 -16.53 7.67
CA SER A 244 10.95 -15.83 8.56
C SER A 244 9.50 -15.87 8.08
N ILE A 245 9.27 -15.64 6.78
CA ILE A 245 7.92 -15.70 6.18
C ILE A 245 7.34 -17.12 6.33
N LYS A 246 8.11 -18.17 6.02
CA LYS A 246 7.66 -19.56 6.17
C LYS A 246 7.26 -19.93 7.60
N LYS A 247 7.95 -19.37 8.59
CA LYS A 247 7.56 -19.58 10.01
C LYS A 247 6.20 -18.95 10.31
N LEU A 248 5.97 -17.70 9.88
CA LEU A 248 4.68 -17.03 10.06
C LEU A 248 3.51 -17.76 9.37
N GLU A 249 3.77 -18.40 8.23
CA GLU A 249 2.76 -19.18 7.51
C GLU A 249 2.44 -20.54 8.18
N SER A 250 3.35 -21.05 9.01
CA SER A 250 3.23 -22.34 9.69
C SER A 250 2.58 -22.26 11.08
N GLU A 251 2.50 -21.08 11.64
CA GLU A 251 1.77 -20.76 12.90
C GLU A 251 0.32 -20.39 12.62
#